data_610a1be4ea32ebe21ae3ab6201e81a15
#
_entry.id   610a1be4ea32ebe21ae3ab6201e81a15
#
_cell.length_a   1.000
_cell.length_b   1.000
_cell.length_c   1.000
_cell.angle_alpha   90.00
_cell.angle_beta   90.00
_cell.angle_gamma   90.00
#
_symmetry.space_group_name_H-M   'P 1'
#
loop_
_entity.id
_entity.type
_entity.pdbx_description
1 polymer ?
#
loop_
_entity_poly.entity_id
_entity_poly.type
_entity_poly.pdbx_seq_one_letter_code
_entity_poly.pdbx_strand_id
1 'polypeptide(L)'
;MTVKKPSKKNKVQEELFSAAIPTKALVEEVEGAFLEYAMSVIVSRALPDVRDGLKPVHRRILYSMHDTGVRSDRPFVKCARIVGDVMGRFHPHGDQSIYEALVRMGQHFSMTLPLIDPHGNFGSPNDPAAAMRYTEARLATNAERLLENIDEDTIDFIDNFDASVLEPVVLPARIPSLLINGSQGIAVGLATNIPPHNACEVISAAVYVLDHEEATVNDLMKFIKG
;
A
#
# COMPACT_ATOMS: atom_id res chain seq x y z
N MET A 1 -5.63 -9.20 74.11
CA MET A 1 -5.08 -9.25 72.73
C MET A 1 -5.96 -8.43 71.86
N THR A 2 -5.52 -7.20 71.45
CA THR A 2 -6.30 -6.26 70.64
C THR A 2 -5.93 -6.47 69.19
N VAL A 3 -6.84 -7.00 68.40
CA VAL A 3 -6.67 -7.20 66.95
C VAL A 3 -6.75 -5.81 66.30
N LYS A 4 -5.64 -5.35 65.72
CA LYS A 4 -5.60 -4.10 64.90
C LYS A 4 -6.45 -4.25 63.67
N LYS A 5 -7.45 -3.37 63.49
CA LYS A 5 -8.20 -3.26 62.22
C LYS A 5 -7.26 -2.92 61.07
N PRO A 6 -7.38 -3.56 59.88
CA PRO A 6 -6.55 -3.28 58.74
C PRO A 6 -6.73 -1.82 58.25
N SER A 7 -5.64 -1.19 57.83
CA SER A 7 -5.65 0.20 57.39
C SER A 7 -6.44 0.34 56.09
N LYS A 8 -7.04 1.55 55.81
CA LYS A 8 -7.78 1.84 54.57
C LYS A 8 -6.95 1.54 53.30
N LYS A 9 -5.61 1.67 53.35
CA LYS A 9 -4.73 1.35 52.23
C LYS A 9 -4.73 -0.14 51.87
N ASN A 10 -4.79 -1.03 52.87
CA ASN A 10 -4.82 -2.47 52.57
C ASN A 10 -6.16 -2.92 51.98
N LYS A 11 -7.27 -2.29 52.33
CA LYS A 11 -8.57 -2.60 51.71
C LYS A 11 -8.64 -2.20 50.22
N VAL A 12 -8.09 -1.05 49.86
CA VAL A 12 -8.05 -0.61 48.45
C VAL A 12 -7.13 -1.50 47.59
N GLN A 13 -6.01 -1.99 48.18
CA GLN A 13 -5.16 -2.96 47.50
C GLN A 13 -5.83 -4.34 47.32
N GLU A 14 -6.53 -4.83 48.38
CA GLU A 14 -7.28 -6.08 48.27
C GLU A 14 -8.43 -6.02 47.29
N GLU A 15 -9.13 -4.88 47.18
CA GLU A 15 -10.17 -4.64 46.17
C GLU A 15 -9.62 -4.55 44.75
N LEU A 16 -8.43 -3.99 44.56
CA LEU A 16 -7.74 -3.96 43.26
C LEU A 16 -7.24 -5.34 42.82
N PHE A 17 -6.88 -6.22 43.76
CA PHE A 17 -6.48 -7.60 43.47
C PHE A 17 -7.64 -8.60 43.45
N SER A 18 -8.85 -8.21 43.90
CA SER A 18 -10.05 -9.05 43.87
C SER A 18 -10.91 -8.83 42.62
N ALA A 19 -10.56 -7.87 41.75
CA ALA A 19 -11.15 -7.76 40.43
C ALA A 19 -10.81 -9.05 39.66
N ALA A 20 -11.79 -9.93 39.50
CA ALA A 20 -11.62 -11.18 38.78
C ALA A 20 -11.09 -10.85 37.38
N ILE A 21 -9.89 -11.31 37.07
CA ILE A 21 -9.33 -11.19 35.74
C ILE A 21 -10.34 -11.87 34.80
N PRO A 22 -10.92 -11.14 33.81
CA PRO A 22 -11.89 -11.75 32.91
C PRO A 22 -11.20 -12.90 32.17
N THR A 23 -11.71 -14.09 32.31
CA THR A 23 -11.24 -15.28 31.58
C THR A 23 -12.06 -15.37 30.29
N LYS A 24 -11.37 -15.48 29.17
CA LYS A 24 -11.95 -15.74 27.85
C LYS A 24 -11.51 -17.11 27.37
N ALA A 25 -12.38 -17.85 26.71
CA ALA A 25 -11.99 -19.13 26.13
C ALA A 25 -10.92 -18.88 25.05
N LEU A 26 -9.81 -19.65 25.11
CA LEU A 26 -8.69 -19.50 24.18
C LEU A 26 -9.15 -19.62 22.72
N VAL A 27 -10.08 -20.53 22.45
CA VAL A 27 -10.59 -20.75 21.08
C VAL A 27 -11.32 -19.51 20.57
N GLU A 28 -12.23 -18.92 21.35
CA GLU A 28 -12.96 -17.71 20.97
C GLU A 28 -12.03 -16.51 20.75
N GLU A 29 -10.99 -16.37 21.57
CA GLU A 29 -10.00 -15.30 21.41
C GLU A 29 -9.18 -15.49 20.13
N VAL A 30 -8.70 -16.71 19.86
CA VAL A 30 -7.93 -17.02 18.66
C VAL A 30 -8.77 -16.87 17.40
N GLU A 31 -10.01 -17.34 17.39
CA GLU A 31 -10.91 -17.18 16.24
C GLU A 31 -11.17 -15.70 15.92
N GLY A 32 -11.48 -14.89 16.94
CA GLY A 32 -11.70 -13.44 16.77
C GLY A 32 -10.47 -12.71 16.25
N ALA A 33 -9.33 -12.90 16.90
CA ALA A 33 -8.06 -12.27 16.52
C ALA A 33 -7.57 -12.72 15.14
N PHE A 34 -7.78 -14.00 14.77
CA PHE A 34 -7.42 -14.51 13.47
C PHE A 34 -8.30 -13.92 12.36
N LEU A 35 -9.61 -13.76 12.61
CA LEU A 35 -10.53 -13.13 11.66
C LEU A 35 -10.15 -11.67 11.41
N GLU A 36 -9.90 -10.91 12.47
CA GLU A 36 -9.45 -9.50 12.36
C GLU A 36 -8.13 -9.39 11.59
N TYR A 37 -7.16 -10.26 11.90
CA TYR A 37 -5.90 -10.34 11.17
C TYR A 37 -6.11 -10.68 9.69
N ALA A 38 -6.92 -11.69 9.38
CA ALA A 38 -7.21 -12.10 8.00
C ALA A 38 -7.86 -10.96 7.21
N MET A 39 -8.86 -10.29 7.78
CA MET A 39 -9.51 -9.14 7.15
C MET A 39 -8.54 -7.99 6.90
N SER A 40 -7.68 -7.66 7.87
CA SER A 40 -6.65 -6.63 7.71
C SER A 40 -5.67 -6.99 6.58
N VAL A 41 -5.19 -8.23 6.50
CA VAL A 41 -4.27 -8.68 5.45
C VAL A 41 -4.95 -8.65 4.06
N ILE A 42 -6.22 -8.99 3.97
CA ILE A 42 -6.95 -8.95 2.70
C ILE A 42 -7.13 -7.50 2.23
N VAL A 43 -7.78 -6.67 3.06
CA VAL A 43 -8.23 -5.32 2.66
C VAL A 43 -7.07 -4.32 2.63
N SER A 44 -6.19 -4.36 3.65
CA SER A 44 -5.17 -3.32 3.85
C SER A 44 -3.77 -3.69 3.34
N ARG A 45 -3.58 -4.86 2.72
CA ARG A 45 -2.27 -5.30 2.25
C ARG A 45 -2.28 -5.94 0.87
N ALA A 46 -3.15 -6.94 0.63
CA ALA A 46 -3.03 -7.81 -0.53
C ALA A 46 -3.77 -7.30 -1.76
N LEU A 47 -4.93 -6.67 -1.58
CA LEU A 47 -5.76 -6.21 -2.69
C LEU A 47 -5.36 -4.81 -3.16
N PRO A 48 -5.27 -4.60 -4.49
CA PRO A 48 -5.18 -3.27 -5.07
C PRO A 48 -6.56 -2.58 -5.06
N ASP A 49 -6.59 -1.25 -5.00
CA ASP A 49 -7.80 -0.47 -5.28
C ASP A 49 -8.06 -0.47 -6.79
N VAL A 50 -9.31 -0.66 -7.20
CA VAL A 50 -9.67 -0.71 -8.62
C VAL A 50 -9.45 0.62 -9.34
N ARG A 51 -9.54 1.74 -8.61
CA ARG A 51 -9.45 3.10 -9.15
C ARG A 51 -8.04 3.48 -9.57
N ASP A 52 -7.02 3.16 -8.75
CA ASP A 52 -5.62 3.52 -9.03
C ASP A 52 -4.72 2.30 -9.29
N GLY A 53 -5.21 1.09 -9.08
CA GLY A 53 -4.46 -0.15 -9.29
C GLY A 53 -3.37 -0.42 -8.27
N LEU A 54 -3.36 0.29 -7.15
CA LEU A 54 -2.28 0.27 -6.18
C LEU A 54 -2.69 -0.43 -4.87
N LYS A 55 -1.75 -1.17 -4.31
CA LYS A 55 -1.83 -1.61 -2.92
C LYS A 55 -1.46 -0.43 -2.00
N PRO A 56 -1.89 -0.45 -0.72
CA PRO A 56 -1.58 0.64 0.21
C PRO A 56 -0.09 1.01 0.28
N VAL A 57 0.82 0.03 0.30
CA VAL A 57 2.26 0.29 0.34
C VAL A 57 2.75 1.04 -0.91
N HIS A 58 2.28 0.68 -2.11
CA HIS A 58 2.65 1.35 -3.34
C HIS A 58 2.16 2.80 -3.37
N ARG A 59 0.90 3.02 -2.98
CA ARG A 59 0.28 4.35 -2.91
C ARG A 59 1.05 5.25 -1.95
N ARG A 60 1.38 4.75 -0.77
CA ARG A 60 2.15 5.47 0.25
C ARG A 60 3.56 5.83 -0.21
N ILE A 61 4.23 4.94 -0.95
CA ILE A 61 5.55 5.23 -1.54
C ILE A 61 5.44 6.37 -2.55
N LEU A 62 4.52 6.28 -3.52
CA LEU A 62 4.37 7.30 -4.56
C LEU A 62 3.95 8.65 -3.96
N TYR A 63 3.01 8.64 -3.01
CA TYR A 63 2.57 9.85 -2.33
C TYR A 63 3.69 10.49 -1.49
N SER A 64 4.44 9.70 -0.72
CA SER A 64 5.58 10.21 0.05
C SER A 64 6.66 10.84 -0.84
N MET A 65 6.95 10.22 -1.99
CA MET A 65 7.90 10.78 -2.95
C MET A 65 7.39 12.08 -3.56
N HIS A 66 6.11 12.17 -3.89
CA HIS A 66 5.48 13.39 -4.39
C HIS A 66 5.53 14.52 -3.35
N ASP A 67 5.10 14.25 -2.12
CA ASP A 67 5.04 15.19 -1.00
C ASP A 67 6.44 15.73 -0.63
N THR A 68 7.46 14.88 -0.69
CA THR A 68 8.87 15.27 -0.45
C THR A 68 9.58 15.85 -1.68
N GLY A 69 8.88 16.03 -2.79
CA GLY A 69 9.40 16.65 -4.02
C GLY A 69 10.37 15.78 -4.81
N VAL A 70 10.36 14.46 -4.64
CA VAL A 70 11.18 13.50 -5.40
C VAL A 70 10.47 13.19 -6.73
N ARG A 71 10.44 14.17 -7.64
CA ARG A 71 9.73 14.14 -8.93
C ARG A 71 10.62 13.69 -10.07
N SER A 72 10.02 13.39 -11.24
CA SER A 72 10.74 12.89 -12.42
C SER A 72 11.75 13.90 -12.99
N ASP A 73 11.51 15.20 -12.80
CA ASP A 73 12.37 16.30 -13.22
C ASP A 73 13.44 16.70 -12.20
N ARG A 74 13.51 15.99 -11.06
CA ARG A 74 14.41 16.29 -9.95
C ARG A 74 15.54 15.27 -9.85
N PRO A 75 16.64 15.60 -9.14
CA PRO A 75 17.72 14.66 -8.88
C PRO A 75 17.25 13.39 -8.18
N PHE A 76 17.94 12.29 -8.44
CA PHE A 76 17.73 11.04 -7.72
C PHE A 76 18.02 11.18 -6.22
N VAL A 77 17.29 10.42 -5.43
CA VAL A 77 17.40 10.39 -3.97
C VAL A 77 17.70 8.96 -3.51
N LYS A 78 18.55 8.79 -2.49
CA LYS A 78 18.85 7.47 -1.91
C LYS A 78 17.57 6.75 -1.51
N CYS A 79 17.42 5.50 -1.95
CA CYS A 79 16.25 4.68 -1.61
C CYS A 79 16.07 4.54 -0.09
N ALA A 80 17.16 4.49 0.68
CA ALA A 80 17.10 4.46 2.14
C ALA A 80 16.39 5.68 2.75
N ARG A 81 16.52 6.87 2.14
CA ARG A 81 15.78 8.06 2.59
C ARG A 81 14.28 7.93 2.27
N ILE A 82 13.94 7.51 1.05
CA ILE A 82 12.54 7.31 0.64
C ILE A 82 11.86 6.28 1.55
N VAL A 83 12.52 5.14 1.79
CA VAL A 83 12.02 4.09 2.68
C VAL A 83 11.82 4.60 4.11
N GLY A 84 12.78 5.40 4.63
CA GLY A 84 12.69 6.01 5.95
C GLY A 84 11.50 6.97 6.09
N ASP A 85 11.28 7.84 5.09
CA ASP A 85 10.16 8.78 5.06
C ASP A 85 8.81 8.04 5.02
N VAL A 86 8.69 7.01 4.18
CA VAL A 86 7.47 6.18 4.09
C VAL A 86 7.20 5.43 5.39
N MET A 87 8.22 4.80 5.97
CA MET A 87 8.08 4.03 7.21
C MET A 87 7.71 4.93 8.40
N GLY A 88 8.31 6.09 8.49
CA GLY A 88 8.10 6.99 9.62
C GLY A 88 6.75 7.72 9.58
N ARG A 89 6.21 7.97 8.39
CA ARG A 89 5.02 8.83 8.24
C ARG A 89 3.75 8.08 7.85
N PHE A 90 3.84 7.00 7.06
CA PHE A 90 2.67 6.38 6.43
C PHE A 90 2.56 4.88 6.64
N HIS A 91 3.67 4.15 6.71
CA HIS A 91 3.63 2.69 6.65
C HIS A 91 4.48 2.05 7.75
N PRO A 92 3.93 1.82 8.97
CA PRO A 92 4.67 1.34 10.14
C PRO A 92 4.98 -0.17 10.06
N HIS A 93 5.75 -0.56 9.04
CA HIS A 93 6.16 -1.92 8.76
C HIS A 93 7.68 -2.00 8.49
N GLY A 94 8.21 -3.21 8.29
CA GLY A 94 9.64 -3.41 8.06
C GLY A 94 10.16 -2.68 6.82
N ASP A 95 11.32 -2.04 6.94
CA ASP A 95 11.99 -1.29 5.89
C ASP A 95 12.29 -2.12 4.64
N GLN A 96 12.65 -3.38 4.82
CA GLN A 96 12.92 -4.30 3.72
C GLN A 96 11.69 -4.51 2.83
N SER A 97 10.50 -4.67 3.42
CA SER A 97 9.26 -4.86 2.66
C SER A 97 8.88 -3.62 1.84
N ILE A 98 9.10 -2.42 2.39
CA ILE A 98 8.90 -1.14 1.70
C ILE A 98 9.90 -1.01 0.56
N TYR A 99 11.16 -1.34 0.81
CA TYR A 99 12.20 -1.29 -0.22
C TYR A 99 11.92 -2.24 -1.38
N GLU A 100 11.54 -3.48 -1.11
CA GLU A 100 11.18 -4.46 -2.15
C GLU A 100 9.99 -4.01 -3.00
N ALA A 101 8.98 -3.37 -2.38
CA ALA A 101 7.87 -2.77 -3.10
C ALA A 101 8.33 -1.62 -4.02
N LEU A 102 9.19 -0.72 -3.52
CA LEU A 102 9.78 0.36 -4.29
C LEU A 102 10.61 -0.17 -5.47
N VAL A 103 11.46 -1.17 -5.24
CA VAL A 103 12.29 -1.82 -6.26
C VAL A 103 11.42 -2.40 -7.36
N ARG A 104 10.38 -3.16 -7.00
CA ARG A 104 9.47 -3.80 -7.97
C ARG A 104 8.80 -2.78 -8.88
N MET A 105 8.42 -1.60 -8.36
CA MET A 105 7.83 -0.53 -9.15
C MET A 105 8.81 0.12 -10.15
N GLY A 106 10.12 -0.08 -9.99
CA GLY A 106 11.16 0.39 -10.93
C GLY A 106 11.65 -0.68 -11.91
N GLN A 107 11.21 -1.93 -11.77
CA GLN A 107 11.68 -3.03 -12.60
C GLN A 107 10.82 -3.18 -13.86
N HIS A 108 11.40 -2.96 -15.04
CA HIS A 108 10.71 -3.08 -16.34
C HIS A 108 10.31 -4.53 -16.70
N PHE A 109 10.89 -5.53 -16.04
CA PHE A 109 10.49 -6.94 -16.19
C PHE A 109 9.37 -7.33 -15.19
N SER A 110 9.08 -6.49 -14.21
CA SER A 110 8.00 -6.71 -13.23
C SER A 110 6.76 -5.85 -13.51
N MET A 111 6.91 -4.71 -14.19
CA MET A 111 5.82 -3.80 -14.51
C MET A 111 5.84 -3.42 -15.99
N THR A 112 4.68 -3.46 -16.63
CA THR A 112 4.51 -3.00 -18.01
C THR A 112 4.78 -1.50 -18.12
N LEU A 113 4.34 -0.74 -17.13
CA LEU A 113 4.53 0.70 -17.04
C LEU A 113 5.17 1.02 -15.68
N PRO A 114 6.51 1.07 -15.57
CA PRO A 114 7.19 1.39 -14.32
C PRO A 114 6.79 2.74 -13.76
N LEU A 115 6.65 2.80 -12.43
CA LEU A 115 6.24 3.99 -11.69
C LEU A 115 7.41 4.67 -10.97
N ILE A 116 8.52 3.98 -10.84
CA ILE A 116 9.78 4.46 -10.27
C ILE A 116 10.84 4.49 -11.37
N ASP A 117 11.61 5.57 -11.43
CA ASP A 117 12.81 5.69 -12.25
C ASP A 117 14.01 5.30 -11.38
N PRO A 118 14.65 4.14 -11.64
CA PRO A 118 15.72 3.61 -10.81
C PRO A 118 17.09 4.10 -11.23
N HIS A 119 17.98 4.27 -10.26
CA HIS A 119 19.41 4.52 -10.50
C HIS A 119 20.27 3.59 -9.64
N GLY A 120 21.10 2.80 -10.28
CA GLY A 120 21.89 1.74 -9.67
C GLY A 120 21.32 0.34 -9.96
N ASN A 121 21.74 -0.64 -9.16
CA ASN A 121 21.33 -2.03 -9.36
C ASN A 121 19.99 -2.33 -8.69
N PHE A 122 18.91 -2.35 -9.47
CA PHE A 122 17.56 -2.76 -9.06
C PHE A 122 17.26 -4.25 -9.33
N GLY A 123 18.29 -5.05 -9.54
CA GLY A 123 18.19 -6.50 -9.77
C GLY A 123 17.89 -6.86 -11.21
N SER A 124 17.78 -8.16 -11.42
CA SER A 124 17.38 -8.80 -12.65
C SER A 124 16.35 -9.88 -12.34
N PRO A 125 15.77 -10.58 -13.33
CA PRO A 125 14.89 -11.71 -13.05
C PRO A 125 15.52 -12.81 -12.16
N ASN A 126 16.84 -12.93 -12.18
CA ASN A 126 17.57 -13.97 -11.44
C ASN A 126 18.34 -13.44 -10.23
N ASP A 127 18.59 -12.14 -10.14
CA ASP A 127 19.42 -11.55 -9.10
C ASP A 127 18.66 -10.50 -8.30
N PRO A 128 18.83 -10.42 -6.98
CA PRO A 128 18.20 -9.41 -6.16
C PRO A 128 18.77 -8.02 -6.41
N ALA A 129 18.01 -6.99 -6.05
CA ALA A 129 18.52 -5.62 -6.04
C ALA A 129 19.62 -5.43 -4.99
N ALA A 130 20.50 -4.46 -5.22
CA ALA A 130 21.46 -4.02 -4.22
C ALA A 130 20.76 -3.40 -3.02
N ALA A 131 21.42 -3.35 -1.86
CA ALA A 131 20.84 -2.75 -0.65
C ALA A 131 20.49 -1.26 -0.87
N MET A 132 19.41 -0.79 -0.20
CA MET A 132 18.84 0.55 -0.36
C MET A 132 19.81 1.72 -0.08
N ARG A 133 20.93 1.47 0.62
CA ARG A 133 21.98 2.47 0.84
C ARG A 133 22.81 2.77 -0.40
N TYR A 134 22.83 1.86 -1.38
CA TYR A 134 23.58 2.00 -2.64
C TYR A 134 22.72 2.50 -3.80
N THR A 135 21.43 2.21 -3.79
CA THR A 135 20.51 2.55 -4.87
C THR A 135 19.86 3.91 -4.66
N GLU A 136 19.44 4.51 -5.76
CA GLU A 136 18.73 5.79 -5.79
C GLU A 136 17.47 5.66 -6.65
N ALA A 137 16.49 6.51 -6.40
CA ALA A 137 15.25 6.52 -7.15
C ALA A 137 14.64 7.92 -7.22
N ARG A 138 13.74 8.08 -8.18
CA ARG A 138 12.79 9.19 -8.28
C ARG A 138 11.50 8.70 -8.91
N LEU A 139 10.45 9.51 -8.89
CA LEU A 139 9.23 9.17 -9.61
C LEU A 139 9.52 9.05 -11.12
N ALA A 140 8.95 8.04 -11.76
CA ALA A 140 8.90 8.00 -13.22
C ALA A 140 7.84 8.96 -13.74
N THR A 141 7.96 9.43 -14.98
CA THR A 141 6.97 10.31 -15.62
C THR A 141 5.56 9.68 -15.63
N ASN A 142 5.47 8.36 -15.71
CA ASN A 142 4.20 7.65 -15.69
C ASN A 142 3.50 7.75 -14.32
N ALA A 143 4.26 7.78 -13.21
CA ALA A 143 3.71 7.93 -11.87
C ALA A 143 3.08 9.30 -11.67
N GLU A 144 3.60 10.34 -12.33
CA GLU A 144 3.02 11.69 -12.26
C GLU A 144 1.59 11.72 -12.82
N ARG A 145 1.25 10.84 -13.78
CA ARG A 145 -0.12 10.69 -14.28
C ARG A 145 -1.09 10.09 -13.27
N LEU A 146 -0.59 9.36 -12.28
CA LEU A 146 -1.40 8.86 -11.17
C LEU A 146 -1.61 9.91 -10.09
N LEU A 147 -0.69 10.87 -9.98
CA LEU A 147 -0.65 11.92 -8.94
C LEU A 147 -1.17 13.29 -9.44
N GLU A 148 -1.46 13.40 -10.73
CA GLU A 148 -1.89 14.66 -11.36
C GLU A 148 -3.19 15.18 -10.74
N ASN A 149 -3.19 16.45 -10.32
CA ASN A 149 -4.31 17.12 -9.65
C ASN A 149 -4.62 16.62 -8.23
N ILE A 150 -3.68 15.93 -7.56
CA ILE A 150 -3.88 15.45 -6.18
C ILE A 150 -4.13 16.59 -5.18
N ASP A 151 -3.60 17.78 -5.47
CA ASP A 151 -3.73 18.97 -4.64
C ASP A 151 -5.00 19.80 -4.94
N GLU A 152 -5.88 19.31 -5.85
CA GLU A 152 -7.05 20.03 -6.36
C GLU A 152 -8.40 19.48 -5.83
N ASP A 153 -8.41 18.89 -4.63
CA ASP A 153 -9.62 18.32 -3.99
C ASP A 153 -10.31 17.24 -4.85
N THR A 154 -9.51 16.45 -5.55
CA THR A 154 -9.99 15.39 -6.46
C THR A 154 -10.21 14.04 -5.78
N ILE A 155 -9.68 13.87 -4.57
CA ILE A 155 -9.70 12.63 -3.79
C ILE A 155 -9.83 12.94 -2.31
N ASP A 156 -10.30 11.93 -1.54
CA ASP A 156 -10.37 12.01 -0.09
C ASP A 156 -9.02 11.71 0.56
N PHE A 157 -8.77 12.37 1.69
CA PHE A 157 -7.64 12.12 2.58
C PHE A 157 -8.13 11.62 3.93
N ILE A 158 -7.36 10.76 4.55
CA ILE A 158 -7.60 10.21 5.90
C ILE A 158 -6.36 10.39 6.77
N ASP A 159 -6.55 10.32 8.09
CA ASP A 159 -5.42 10.27 9.02
C ASP A 159 -4.56 9.03 8.76
N ASN A 160 -3.24 9.22 8.88
CA ASN A 160 -2.30 8.10 8.90
C ASN A 160 -2.44 7.28 10.20
N PHE A 161 -1.58 6.28 10.41
CA PHE A 161 -1.66 5.34 11.53
C PHE A 161 -1.58 5.98 12.93
N ASP A 162 -1.01 7.19 13.08
CA ASP A 162 -0.87 7.93 14.35
C ASP A 162 -1.58 9.29 14.36
N ALA A 163 -2.37 9.58 13.33
CA ALA A 163 -3.09 10.85 13.13
C ALA A 163 -2.20 12.10 13.11
N SER A 164 -0.92 11.95 12.75
CA SER A 164 0.03 13.06 12.66
C SER A 164 0.03 13.77 11.31
N VAL A 165 -0.28 13.05 10.24
CA VAL A 165 -0.37 13.57 8.86
C VAL A 165 -1.51 12.89 8.10
N LEU A 166 -1.96 13.52 7.03
CA LEU A 166 -2.97 12.95 6.14
C LEU A 166 -2.32 12.09 5.05
N GLU A 167 -3.00 11.00 4.66
CA GLU A 167 -2.65 10.19 3.51
C GLU A 167 -3.84 10.05 2.54
N PRO A 168 -3.61 9.92 1.22
CA PRO A 168 -4.68 9.78 0.26
C PRO A 168 -5.32 8.39 0.34
N VAL A 169 -6.63 8.33 0.31
CA VAL A 169 -7.40 7.08 0.22
C VAL A 169 -7.09 6.36 -1.09
N VAL A 170 -6.96 7.12 -2.18
CA VAL A 170 -6.68 6.65 -3.54
C VAL A 170 -5.94 7.76 -4.28
N LEU A 171 -5.20 7.46 -5.34
CA LEU A 171 -4.63 8.48 -6.22
C LEU A 171 -5.64 8.88 -7.32
N PRO A 172 -5.55 10.12 -7.86
CA PRO A 172 -6.46 10.59 -8.93
C PRO A 172 -6.45 9.73 -10.20
N ALA A 173 -5.32 9.09 -10.51
CA ALA A 173 -5.11 8.04 -11.50
C ALA A 173 -5.76 8.29 -12.87
N ARG A 174 -5.14 9.11 -13.71
CA ARG A 174 -5.61 9.39 -15.08
C ARG A 174 -5.45 8.24 -16.09
N ILE A 175 -4.83 7.14 -15.66
CA ILE A 175 -4.60 5.95 -16.49
C ILE A 175 -5.13 4.71 -15.77
N PRO A 176 -5.67 3.71 -16.47
CA PRO A 176 -6.20 2.48 -15.88
C PRO A 176 -5.05 1.53 -15.46
N SER A 177 -4.29 1.94 -14.44
CA SER A 177 -3.06 1.29 -13.99
C SER A 177 -3.26 -0.16 -13.58
N LEU A 178 -4.44 -0.51 -13.01
CA LEU A 178 -4.74 -1.89 -12.61
C LEU A 178 -4.68 -2.87 -13.78
N LEU A 179 -5.22 -2.49 -14.94
CA LEU A 179 -5.22 -3.35 -16.14
C LEU A 179 -3.87 -3.32 -16.84
N ILE A 180 -3.18 -2.19 -16.86
CA ILE A 180 -1.89 -2.05 -17.53
C ILE A 180 -0.81 -2.84 -16.79
N ASN A 181 -0.68 -2.65 -15.48
CA ASN A 181 0.39 -3.27 -14.68
C ASN A 181 -0.02 -4.59 -14.04
N GLY A 182 -1.33 -4.85 -13.96
CA GLY A 182 -1.84 -5.98 -13.21
C GLY A 182 -1.57 -5.87 -11.71
N SER A 183 -1.92 -6.91 -10.98
CA SER A 183 -1.60 -7.04 -9.55
C SER A 183 -1.64 -8.50 -9.12
N GLN A 184 -0.66 -8.91 -8.34
CA GLN A 184 -0.63 -10.23 -7.71
C GLN A 184 -0.48 -10.05 -6.21
N GLY A 185 -1.28 -10.76 -5.42
CA GLY A 185 -1.24 -10.70 -3.96
C GLY A 185 -1.63 -12.01 -3.31
N ILE A 186 -1.00 -12.31 -2.18
CA ILE A 186 -1.32 -13.46 -1.34
C ILE A 186 -1.83 -12.91 0.00
N ALA A 187 -3.02 -13.33 0.39
CA ALA A 187 -3.65 -13.00 1.65
C ALA A 187 -3.92 -14.27 2.47
N VAL A 188 -4.63 -14.13 3.57
CA VAL A 188 -5.07 -15.27 4.38
C VAL A 188 -6.31 -15.89 3.73
N GLY A 189 -6.21 -17.13 3.29
CA GLY A 189 -7.31 -17.88 2.66
C GLY A 189 -7.67 -17.46 1.23
N LEU A 190 -7.08 -16.35 0.72
CA LEU A 190 -7.35 -15.82 -0.61
C LEU A 190 -6.05 -15.43 -1.32
N ALA A 191 -6.07 -15.48 -2.65
CA ALA A 191 -5.02 -14.92 -3.49
C ALA A 191 -5.68 -14.15 -4.64
N THR A 192 -5.03 -13.07 -5.08
CA THR A 192 -5.43 -12.30 -6.25
C THR A 192 -4.36 -12.36 -7.31
N ASN A 193 -4.78 -12.48 -8.57
CA ASN A 193 -3.89 -12.41 -9.72
C ASN A 193 -4.62 -11.75 -10.88
N ILE A 194 -4.26 -10.51 -11.16
CA ILE A 194 -4.74 -9.72 -12.28
C ILE A 194 -3.57 -9.59 -13.26
N PRO A 195 -3.66 -10.18 -14.46
CA PRO A 195 -2.58 -10.11 -15.43
C PRO A 195 -2.37 -8.69 -15.94
N PRO A 196 -1.14 -8.31 -16.33
CA PRO A 196 -0.87 -7.07 -17.04
C PRO A 196 -1.36 -7.16 -18.49
N HIS A 197 -1.66 -5.99 -19.10
CA HIS A 197 -2.12 -5.89 -20.48
C HIS A 197 -1.32 -4.81 -21.23
N ASN A 198 -1.38 -4.83 -22.54
CA ASN A 198 -0.76 -3.79 -23.37
C ASN A 198 -1.43 -2.44 -23.12
N ALA A 199 -0.63 -1.41 -22.78
CA ALA A 199 -1.12 -0.10 -22.41
C ALA A 199 -1.92 0.57 -23.57
N CYS A 200 -1.48 0.43 -24.82
CA CYS A 200 -2.18 1.02 -25.97
C CYS A 200 -3.54 0.37 -26.18
N GLU A 201 -3.64 -0.94 -26.01
CA GLU A 201 -4.90 -1.68 -26.13
C GLU A 201 -5.89 -1.30 -25.03
N VAL A 202 -5.42 -1.22 -23.78
CA VAL A 202 -6.25 -0.81 -22.63
C VAL A 202 -6.74 0.64 -22.81
N ILE A 203 -5.87 1.55 -23.23
CA ILE A 203 -6.27 2.95 -23.48
C ILE A 203 -7.28 3.04 -24.63
N SER A 204 -7.08 2.26 -25.72
CA SER A 204 -8.04 2.22 -26.84
C SER A 204 -9.40 1.69 -26.39
N ALA A 205 -9.43 0.67 -25.53
CA ALA A 205 -10.67 0.18 -24.95
C ALA A 205 -11.33 1.21 -24.02
N ALA A 206 -10.53 1.95 -23.21
CA ALA A 206 -11.04 3.00 -22.35
C ALA A 206 -11.67 4.16 -23.16
N VAL A 207 -11.03 4.60 -24.25
CA VAL A 207 -11.60 5.62 -25.16
C VAL A 207 -12.91 5.11 -25.75
N TYR A 208 -12.97 3.85 -26.17
CA TYR A 208 -14.21 3.27 -26.70
C TYR A 208 -15.36 3.30 -25.67
N VAL A 209 -15.09 3.00 -24.41
CA VAL A 209 -16.10 3.06 -23.33
C VAL A 209 -16.63 4.47 -23.12
N LEU A 210 -15.77 5.50 -23.22
CA LEU A 210 -16.20 6.91 -23.08
C LEU A 210 -17.18 7.34 -24.18
N ASP A 211 -17.04 6.78 -25.38
CA ASP A 211 -17.93 7.06 -26.51
C ASP A 211 -19.16 6.13 -26.56
N HIS A 212 -19.15 5.01 -25.80
CA HIS A 212 -20.16 3.96 -25.81
C HIS A 212 -20.45 3.47 -24.38
N GLU A 213 -21.33 4.16 -23.67
CA GLU A 213 -21.66 3.87 -22.27
C GLU A 213 -22.23 2.44 -22.04
N GLU A 214 -22.88 1.85 -23.05
CA GLU A 214 -23.42 0.49 -23.04
C GLU A 214 -22.43 -0.58 -23.52
N ALA A 215 -21.16 -0.27 -23.65
CA ALA A 215 -20.14 -1.23 -24.11
C ALA A 215 -20.09 -2.45 -23.18
N THR A 216 -20.19 -3.63 -23.79
CA THR A 216 -20.08 -4.91 -23.07
C THR A 216 -18.61 -5.36 -22.98
N VAL A 217 -18.32 -6.31 -22.07
CA VAL A 217 -17.00 -6.95 -21.99
C VAL A 217 -16.58 -7.55 -23.34
N ASN A 218 -17.52 -8.15 -24.10
CA ASN A 218 -17.23 -8.71 -25.42
C ASN A 218 -16.81 -7.64 -26.44
N ASP A 219 -17.29 -6.41 -26.30
CA ASP A 219 -16.87 -5.31 -27.17
C ASP A 219 -15.46 -4.87 -26.81
N LEU A 220 -15.10 -4.81 -25.53
CA LEU A 220 -13.77 -4.45 -25.06
C LEU A 220 -12.72 -5.50 -25.44
N MET A 221 -13.10 -6.79 -25.44
CA MET A 221 -12.22 -7.89 -25.87
C MET A 221 -11.79 -7.80 -27.35
N LYS A 222 -12.43 -6.93 -28.15
CA LYS A 222 -11.98 -6.66 -29.53
C LYS A 222 -10.71 -5.81 -29.57
N PHE A 223 -10.49 -5.01 -28.52
CA PHE A 223 -9.32 -4.13 -28.38
C PHE A 223 -8.19 -4.82 -27.60
N ILE A 224 -8.53 -5.53 -26.53
CA ILE A 224 -7.57 -6.18 -25.64
C ILE A 224 -7.36 -7.62 -26.13
N LYS A 225 -6.16 -7.86 -26.65
CA LYS A 225 -5.80 -9.18 -27.24
C LYS A 225 -4.89 -10.02 -26.34
N GLY A 226 -4.32 -9.45 -25.29
CA GLY A 226 -3.48 -10.13 -24.30
C GLY A 226 -2.20 -9.41 -23.98
#